data_562a97f0f38e441d81027b944cd420dd
#
_entry.id   562a97f0f38e441d81027b944cd420dd
#
_cell.length_a   1.000
_cell.length_b   1.000
_cell.length_c   1.000
_cell.angle_alpha   90.00
_cell.angle_beta   90.00
_cell.angle_gamma   90.00
#
_symmetry.space_group_name_H-M   'P 1'
#
loop_
_entity.id
_entity.type
_entity.pdbx_description
1 polymer ?
#
loop_
_entity_poly.entity_id
_entity_poly.type
_entity_poly.pdbx_seq_one_letter_code
_entity_poly.pdbx_strand_id
1 'polypeptide(L)'
;EKYGIKIDKQYFENYKKELQINIENLEKDIYSLSGEAFNIGSPKQLAEILFDKMGIEPVKKTKTGYSTDVEVLEELALRGIEIAEKLLEYRGFTKLLSTYVEPLPKLADENDRIHTTFNQNGTSTGRLSSTNPNIQNIPVRTDEGIKIRKGFISENNWSLISFDYSQIELRVLAELSKDENLILAYKKDKDLHDLTARKIF
;
A
#
# COMPACT_ATOMS: atom_id res chain seq x y z
N GLU A 1 16.28 -6.28 14.08
CA GLU A 1 16.11 -5.37 15.20
C GLU A 1 17.44 -4.70 15.58
N LYS A 2 18.41 -5.44 16.15
CA LYS A 2 19.66 -4.90 16.70
C LYS A 2 20.50 -4.13 15.68
N TYR A 3 20.65 -4.64 14.49
CA TYR A 3 21.51 -4.02 13.46
C TYR A 3 20.74 -3.03 12.56
N GLY A 4 19.43 -3.07 12.55
CA GLY A 4 18.60 -2.23 11.71
C GLY A 4 18.85 -2.41 10.22
N ILE A 5 18.20 -1.59 9.43
CA ILE A 5 18.41 -1.47 7.98
C ILE A 5 18.72 -0.03 7.61
N LYS A 6 19.74 0.17 6.77
CA LYS A 6 20.18 1.50 6.37
C LYS A 6 19.24 2.13 5.36
N ILE A 7 19.04 3.44 5.47
CA ILE A 7 18.26 4.23 4.52
C ILE A 7 19.10 5.37 3.94
N ASP A 8 18.71 5.81 2.75
CA ASP A 8 19.20 7.03 2.12
C ASP A 8 18.25 8.20 2.46
N LYS A 9 18.61 8.98 3.49
CA LYS A 9 17.80 10.15 3.90
C LYS A 9 17.66 11.19 2.80
N GLN A 10 18.70 11.39 1.98
CA GLN A 10 18.65 12.36 0.89
C GLN A 10 17.67 11.90 -0.21
N TYR A 11 17.65 10.61 -0.50
CA TYR A 11 16.67 10.03 -1.42
C TYR A 11 15.24 10.26 -0.92
N PHE A 12 14.96 9.99 0.37
CA PHE A 12 13.64 10.24 0.96
C PHE A 12 13.23 11.71 0.92
N GLU A 13 14.16 12.64 1.18
CA GLU A 13 13.88 14.09 1.07
C GLU A 13 13.55 14.50 -0.39
N ASN A 14 14.22 13.95 -1.36
CA ASN A 14 13.93 14.20 -2.77
C ASN A 14 12.55 13.61 -3.16
N TYR A 15 12.29 12.40 -2.75
CA TYR A 15 11.01 11.74 -3.02
C TYR A 15 9.84 12.43 -2.30
N LYS A 16 10.05 12.96 -1.10
CA LYS A 16 9.08 13.80 -0.40
C LYS A 16 8.66 15.00 -1.25
N LYS A 17 9.62 15.73 -1.82
CA LYS A 17 9.34 16.88 -2.68
C LYS A 17 8.56 16.48 -3.94
N GLU A 18 8.92 15.36 -4.56
CA GLU A 18 8.18 14.82 -5.72
C GLU A 18 6.71 14.53 -5.35
N LEU A 19 6.46 13.83 -4.24
CA LEU A 19 5.10 13.53 -3.77
C LEU A 19 4.32 14.79 -3.42
N GLN A 20 4.94 15.78 -2.78
CA GLN A 20 4.28 17.05 -2.45
C GLN A 20 3.81 17.79 -3.71
N ILE A 21 4.64 17.86 -4.74
CA ILE A 21 4.27 18.48 -6.02
C ILE A 21 3.09 17.73 -6.66
N ASN A 22 3.11 16.41 -6.64
CA ASN A 22 2.02 15.58 -7.19
C ASN A 22 0.71 15.80 -6.41
N ILE A 23 0.77 15.83 -5.08
CA ILE A 23 -0.38 16.11 -4.20
C ILE A 23 -0.96 17.50 -4.50
N GLU A 24 -0.12 18.54 -4.58
CA GLU A 24 -0.56 19.92 -4.89
C GLU A 24 -1.22 20.01 -6.28
N ASN A 25 -0.73 19.29 -7.26
CA ASN A 25 -1.35 19.26 -8.58
C ASN A 25 -2.70 18.55 -8.55
N LEU A 26 -2.79 17.42 -7.86
CA LEU A 26 -4.06 16.69 -7.69
C LEU A 26 -5.09 17.52 -6.90
N GLU A 27 -4.68 18.29 -5.89
CA GLU A 27 -5.57 19.22 -5.19
C GLU A 27 -6.18 20.25 -6.13
N LYS A 28 -5.37 20.85 -7.01
CA LYS A 28 -5.84 21.80 -8.02
C LYS A 28 -6.84 21.16 -9.00
N ASP A 29 -6.52 19.95 -9.46
CA ASP A 29 -7.41 19.20 -10.36
C ASP A 29 -8.75 18.89 -9.67
N ILE A 30 -8.70 18.39 -8.44
CA ILE A 30 -9.90 18.07 -7.63
C ILE A 30 -10.75 19.32 -7.38
N TYR A 31 -10.14 20.45 -7.04
CA TYR A 31 -10.87 21.71 -6.84
C TYR A 31 -11.44 22.27 -8.14
N SER A 32 -10.75 22.09 -9.25
CA SER A 32 -11.26 22.45 -10.57
C SER A 32 -12.50 21.62 -10.95
N LEU A 33 -12.46 20.33 -10.69
CA LEU A 33 -13.56 19.39 -10.99
C LEU A 33 -14.77 19.61 -10.06
N SER A 34 -14.54 19.92 -8.79
CA SER A 34 -15.60 20.18 -7.81
C SER A 34 -16.17 21.60 -7.88
N GLY A 35 -15.47 22.54 -8.52
CA GLY A 35 -15.85 23.94 -8.62
C GLY A 35 -15.56 24.77 -7.37
N GLU A 36 -15.05 24.20 -6.30
CA GLU A 36 -14.71 24.88 -5.05
C GLU A 36 -13.58 24.19 -4.27
N ALA A 37 -12.92 24.93 -3.38
CA ALA A 37 -11.94 24.36 -2.47
C ALA A 37 -12.61 23.82 -1.20
N PHE A 38 -12.19 22.66 -0.75
CA PHE A 38 -12.70 22.01 0.46
C PHE A 38 -11.59 21.14 1.10
N ASN A 39 -11.82 20.63 2.30
CA ASN A 39 -10.87 19.70 2.92
C ASN A 39 -11.06 18.29 2.34
N ILE A 40 -10.19 17.91 1.38
CA ILE A 40 -10.21 16.59 0.71
C ILE A 40 -10.01 15.45 1.72
N GLY A 41 -9.26 15.68 2.80
CA GLY A 41 -9.07 14.73 3.89
C GLY A 41 -10.28 14.55 4.82
N SER A 42 -11.34 15.35 4.66
CA SER A 42 -12.57 15.22 5.45
C SER A 42 -13.61 14.37 4.74
N PRO A 43 -13.92 13.15 5.22
CA PRO A 43 -14.92 12.29 4.59
C PRO A 43 -16.30 12.96 4.50
N LYS A 44 -16.65 13.80 5.48
CA LYS A 44 -17.93 14.53 5.51
C LYS A 44 -18.01 15.56 4.40
N GLN A 45 -16.98 16.42 4.25
CA GLN A 45 -16.98 17.44 3.19
C GLN A 45 -16.89 16.78 1.81
N LEU A 46 -16.09 15.74 1.68
CA LEU A 46 -15.98 15.00 0.42
C LEU A 46 -17.32 14.37 0.02
N ALA A 47 -18.07 13.79 0.96
CA ALA A 47 -19.40 13.24 0.67
C ALA A 47 -20.38 14.33 0.23
N GLU A 48 -20.38 15.49 0.90
CA GLU A 48 -21.18 16.66 0.52
C GLU A 48 -20.86 17.11 -0.91
N ILE A 49 -19.58 17.24 -1.24
CA ILE A 49 -19.15 17.62 -2.60
C ILE A 49 -19.62 16.60 -3.64
N LEU A 50 -19.27 15.33 -3.46
CA LEU A 50 -19.56 14.32 -4.48
C LEU A 50 -21.06 14.08 -4.68
N PHE A 51 -21.80 13.90 -3.58
CA PHE A 51 -23.17 13.41 -3.64
C PHE A 51 -24.23 14.52 -3.61
N ASP A 52 -24.02 15.58 -2.82
CA ASP A 52 -25.02 16.65 -2.68
C ASP A 52 -24.80 17.76 -3.71
N LYS A 53 -23.55 18.19 -3.98
CA LYS A 53 -23.26 19.30 -4.89
C LYS A 53 -23.07 18.86 -6.34
N MET A 54 -22.26 17.83 -6.58
CA MET A 54 -22.02 17.31 -7.93
C MET A 54 -23.14 16.37 -8.39
N GLY A 55 -24.05 15.93 -7.48
CA GLY A 55 -25.19 15.08 -7.83
C GLY A 55 -24.80 13.66 -8.27
N ILE A 56 -23.62 13.19 -7.88
CA ILE A 56 -23.16 11.82 -8.18
C ILE A 56 -24.02 10.84 -7.36
N GLU A 57 -24.52 9.79 -8.00
CA GLU A 57 -25.32 8.78 -7.31
C GLU A 57 -24.48 7.99 -6.29
N PRO A 58 -24.86 7.97 -5.00
CA PRO A 58 -24.10 7.29 -3.97
C PRO A 58 -24.12 5.77 -4.12
N VAL A 59 -22.97 5.13 -3.94
CA VAL A 59 -22.82 3.67 -4.00
C VAL A 59 -23.22 3.00 -2.68
N LYS A 60 -22.81 3.62 -1.54
CA LYS A 60 -22.93 3.00 -0.22
C LYS A 60 -23.30 4.02 0.84
N LYS A 61 -24.27 3.66 1.69
CA LYS A 61 -24.72 4.48 2.82
C LYS A 61 -24.13 3.96 4.12
N THR A 62 -23.72 4.87 4.99
CA THR A 62 -23.28 4.57 6.36
C THR A 62 -24.30 5.08 7.38
N LYS A 63 -24.09 4.83 8.66
CA LYS A 63 -24.98 5.34 9.71
C LYS A 63 -24.99 6.88 9.81
N THR A 64 -23.93 7.54 9.34
CA THR A 64 -23.72 8.99 9.47
C THR A 64 -23.74 9.74 8.14
N GLY A 65 -24.04 9.08 7.03
CA GLY A 65 -24.07 9.69 5.70
C GLY A 65 -23.63 8.74 4.59
N TYR A 66 -23.18 9.28 3.49
CA TYR A 66 -22.64 8.48 2.37
C TYR A 66 -21.17 8.14 2.60
N SER A 67 -20.79 6.90 2.25
CA SER A 67 -19.39 6.47 2.29
C SER A 67 -18.59 7.08 1.16
N THR A 68 -17.35 7.45 1.48
CA THR A 68 -16.31 7.84 0.51
C THR A 68 -15.08 6.97 0.67
N ASP A 69 -15.24 5.71 1.13
CA ASP A 69 -14.13 4.77 1.27
C ASP A 69 -13.52 4.39 -0.10
N VAL A 70 -12.42 3.65 -0.07
CA VAL A 70 -11.69 3.28 -1.29
C VAL A 70 -12.58 2.49 -2.25
N GLU A 71 -13.36 1.53 -1.74
CA GLU A 71 -14.26 0.71 -2.56
C GLU A 71 -15.31 1.55 -3.31
N VAL A 72 -15.85 2.59 -2.64
CA VAL A 72 -16.81 3.53 -3.25
C VAL A 72 -16.14 4.37 -4.33
N LEU A 73 -14.94 4.89 -4.07
CA LEU A 73 -14.21 5.69 -5.07
C LEU A 73 -13.78 4.84 -6.27
N GLU A 74 -13.37 3.60 -6.06
CA GLU A 74 -13.05 2.64 -7.13
C GLU A 74 -14.27 2.37 -8.01
N GLU A 75 -15.44 2.14 -7.41
CA GLU A 75 -16.69 1.95 -8.15
C GLU A 75 -17.08 3.20 -8.95
N LEU A 76 -16.91 4.40 -8.37
CA LEU A 76 -17.18 5.66 -9.09
C LEU A 76 -16.20 5.88 -10.24
N ALA A 77 -14.90 5.53 -10.05
CA ALA A 77 -13.90 5.58 -11.11
C ALA A 77 -14.24 4.62 -12.27
N LEU A 78 -14.68 3.39 -11.96
CA LEU A 78 -15.17 2.43 -12.96
C LEU A 78 -16.39 2.94 -13.75
N ARG A 79 -17.21 3.82 -13.14
CA ARG A 79 -18.30 4.51 -13.82
C ARG A 79 -17.84 5.71 -14.67
N GLY A 80 -16.54 5.98 -14.74
CA GLY A 80 -15.96 7.10 -15.48
C GLY A 80 -16.06 8.45 -14.79
N ILE A 81 -16.21 8.48 -13.46
CA ILE A 81 -16.23 9.73 -12.67
C ILE A 81 -14.79 10.18 -12.41
N GLU A 82 -14.30 11.13 -13.19
CA GLU A 82 -12.89 11.59 -13.20
C GLU A 82 -12.40 12.04 -11.81
N ILE A 83 -13.21 12.78 -11.06
CA ILE A 83 -12.83 13.22 -9.71
C ILE A 83 -12.54 12.04 -8.77
N ALA A 84 -13.19 10.89 -8.95
CA ALA A 84 -12.96 9.71 -8.13
C ALA A 84 -11.57 9.11 -8.40
N GLU A 85 -11.11 9.09 -9.63
CA GLU A 85 -9.74 8.67 -10.00
C GLU A 85 -8.70 9.58 -9.32
N LYS A 86 -8.88 10.90 -9.43
CA LYS A 86 -7.99 11.89 -8.80
C LYS A 86 -7.97 11.76 -7.27
N LEU A 87 -9.10 11.47 -6.66
CA LEU A 87 -9.20 11.25 -5.20
C LEU A 87 -8.48 9.97 -4.76
N LEU A 88 -8.53 8.91 -5.55
CA LEU A 88 -7.78 7.67 -5.28
C LEU A 88 -6.26 7.91 -5.34
N GLU A 89 -5.79 8.61 -6.37
CA GLU A 89 -4.38 8.98 -6.49
C GLU A 89 -3.93 9.88 -5.33
N TYR A 90 -4.70 10.92 -5.02
CA TYR A 90 -4.43 11.85 -3.91
C TYR A 90 -4.29 11.11 -2.57
N ARG A 91 -5.22 10.21 -2.26
CA ARG A 91 -5.17 9.38 -1.05
C ARG A 91 -3.98 8.44 -1.05
N GLY A 92 -3.66 7.87 -2.19
CA GLY A 92 -2.47 7.03 -2.37
C GLY A 92 -1.20 7.79 -1.99
N PHE A 93 -0.95 8.93 -2.62
CA PHE A 93 0.25 9.74 -2.36
C PHE A 93 0.30 10.31 -0.95
N THR A 94 -0.83 10.81 -0.44
CA THR A 94 -0.91 11.33 0.93
C THR A 94 -0.60 10.25 1.97
N LYS A 95 -1.12 9.04 1.78
CA LYS A 95 -0.84 7.89 2.64
C LYS A 95 0.64 7.50 2.60
N LEU A 96 1.25 7.45 1.42
CA LEU A 96 2.67 7.12 1.28
C LEU A 96 3.56 8.17 1.94
N LEU A 97 3.25 9.44 1.72
CA LEU A 97 3.95 10.57 2.32
C LEU A 97 3.90 10.50 3.85
N SER A 98 2.70 10.41 4.42
CA SER A 98 2.49 10.46 5.87
C SER A 98 2.88 9.18 6.61
N THR A 99 2.80 8.01 5.95
CA THR A 99 3.06 6.73 6.61
C THR A 99 4.53 6.30 6.51
N TYR A 100 5.20 6.65 5.40
CA TYR A 100 6.55 6.15 5.14
C TYR A 100 7.57 7.25 4.88
N VAL A 101 7.32 8.12 3.91
CA VAL A 101 8.36 9.02 3.39
C VAL A 101 8.78 10.07 4.41
N GLU A 102 7.85 10.63 5.17
CA GLU A 102 8.16 11.59 6.24
C GLU A 102 8.62 10.93 7.55
N PRO A 103 8.01 9.83 8.03
CA PRO A 103 8.41 9.25 9.31
C PRO A 103 9.72 8.47 9.26
N LEU A 104 10.00 7.71 8.19
CA LEU A 104 11.15 6.83 8.16
C LEU A 104 12.48 7.56 8.37
N PRO A 105 12.80 8.69 7.70
CA PRO A 105 14.04 9.42 7.95
C PRO A 105 14.18 9.96 9.38
N LYS A 106 13.04 10.27 10.04
CA LYS A 106 13.03 10.79 11.41
C LYS A 106 13.27 9.70 12.45
N LEU A 107 12.98 8.44 12.11
CA LEU A 107 13.16 7.28 12.99
C LEU A 107 14.54 6.63 12.83
N ALA A 108 15.32 7.06 11.86
CA ALA A 108 16.67 6.55 11.65
C ALA A 108 17.64 7.07 12.74
N ASP A 109 18.49 6.17 13.22
CA ASP A 109 19.54 6.47 14.18
C ASP A 109 20.66 7.36 13.59
N GLU A 110 21.72 7.56 14.36
CA GLU A 110 22.91 8.34 13.98
C GLU A 110 23.70 7.74 12.80
N ASN A 111 23.50 6.45 12.50
CA ASN A 111 24.09 5.74 11.38
C ASN A 111 23.15 5.58 10.18
N ASP A 112 22.04 6.34 10.16
CA ASP A 112 20.97 6.27 9.17
C ASP A 112 20.29 4.90 9.10
N ARG A 113 20.15 4.21 10.24
CA ARG A 113 19.54 2.88 10.30
C ARG A 113 18.22 2.90 11.03
N ILE A 114 17.26 2.17 10.50
CA ILE A 114 15.92 1.99 11.09
C ILE A 114 15.89 0.66 11.83
N HIS A 115 15.40 0.70 13.05
CA HIS A 115 15.24 -0.45 13.93
C HIS A 115 13.75 -0.68 14.19
N THR A 116 13.19 -1.68 13.56
CA THR A 116 11.80 -2.10 13.86
C THR A 116 11.77 -3.11 15.00
N THR A 117 10.64 -3.26 15.64
CA THR A 117 10.38 -4.34 16.60
C THR A 117 9.49 -5.39 15.96
N PHE A 118 9.90 -6.66 15.99
CA PHE A 118 9.10 -7.78 15.51
C PHE A 118 8.35 -8.44 16.69
N ASN A 119 7.02 -8.44 16.62
CA ASN A 119 6.18 -9.07 17.62
C ASN A 119 5.83 -10.50 17.18
N GLN A 120 6.17 -11.48 18.01
CA GLN A 120 5.96 -12.92 17.74
C GLN A 120 4.53 -13.37 18.09
N ASN A 121 3.86 -12.66 18.99
CA ASN A 121 2.51 -12.99 19.51
C ASN A 121 1.47 -11.93 19.13
N GLY A 122 1.75 -11.06 18.18
CA GLY A 122 0.88 -9.94 17.81
C GLY A 122 -0.25 -10.29 16.85
N THR A 123 -0.31 -11.52 16.31
CA THR A 123 -1.32 -11.93 15.34
C THR A 123 -1.96 -13.26 15.71
N SER A 124 -3.23 -13.45 15.36
CA SER A 124 -3.96 -14.71 15.57
C SER A 124 -3.48 -15.86 14.66
N THR A 125 -2.76 -15.53 13.59
CA THR A 125 -2.29 -16.48 12.58
C THR A 125 -0.89 -17.03 12.85
N GLY A 126 -0.21 -16.56 13.90
CA GLY A 126 1.20 -16.92 14.18
C GLY A 126 2.22 -16.22 13.29
N ARG A 127 1.80 -15.30 12.41
CA ARG A 127 2.72 -14.46 11.63
C ARG A 127 3.36 -13.42 12.53
N LEU A 128 4.59 -12.99 12.19
CA LEU A 128 5.20 -11.82 12.82
C LEU A 128 4.44 -10.55 12.40
N SER A 129 4.39 -9.58 13.30
CA SER A 129 4.06 -8.20 12.95
C SER A 129 5.22 -7.28 13.31
N SER A 130 5.36 -6.16 12.61
CA SER A 130 6.40 -5.17 12.90
C SER A 130 5.80 -3.85 13.36
N THR A 131 6.48 -3.21 14.31
CA THR A 131 6.07 -1.92 14.90
C THR A 131 7.29 -1.04 15.14
N ASN A 132 7.07 0.27 15.19
CA ASN A 132 8.06 1.29 15.55
C ASN A 132 9.37 1.28 14.70
N PRO A 133 9.25 1.42 13.36
CA PRO A 133 8.08 1.53 12.50
C PRO A 133 7.58 0.18 11.98
N ASN A 134 6.33 0.16 11.45
CA ASN A 134 5.86 -1.00 10.70
C ASN A 134 6.44 -0.99 9.29
N ILE A 135 7.47 -1.82 9.04
CA ILE A 135 8.14 -1.95 7.74
C ILE A 135 7.58 -3.08 6.89
N GLN A 136 6.75 -3.97 7.46
CA GLN A 136 6.14 -5.09 6.71
C GLN A 136 5.05 -4.64 5.74
N ASN A 137 4.45 -3.48 5.99
CA ASN A 137 3.35 -2.95 5.17
C ASN A 137 3.80 -1.99 4.07
N ILE A 138 5.11 -1.86 3.83
CA ILE A 138 5.61 -1.08 2.68
C ILE A 138 5.13 -1.74 1.38
N PRO A 139 4.41 -1.01 0.50
CA PRO A 139 3.88 -1.59 -0.72
C PRO A 139 4.97 -2.22 -1.60
N VAL A 140 4.64 -3.31 -2.27
CA VAL A 140 5.59 -4.05 -3.15
C VAL A 140 5.16 -4.10 -4.61
N ARG A 141 3.87 -3.83 -4.88
CA ARG A 141 3.28 -4.03 -6.21
C ARG A 141 3.07 -2.73 -6.99
N THR A 142 3.08 -1.58 -6.31
CA THR A 142 2.90 -0.28 -6.94
C THR A 142 4.24 0.37 -7.24
N ASP A 143 4.32 1.19 -8.28
CA ASP A 143 5.53 1.92 -8.66
C ASP A 143 6.03 2.83 -7.52
N GLU A 144 5.12 3.46 -6.81
CA GLU A 144 5.40 4.30 -5.66
C GLU A 144 5.97 3.50 -4.49
N GLY A 145 5.43 2.30 -4.24
CA GLY A 145 5.98 1.37 -3.23
C GLY A 145 7.40 0.93 -3.59
N ILE A 146 7.67 0.67 -4.86
CA ILE A 146 9.02 0.38 -5.36
C ILE A 146 9.95 1.57 -5.12
N LYS A 147 9.49 2.81 -5.33
CA LYS A 147 10.26 4.03 -5.02
C LYS A 147 10.62 4.10 -3.54
N ILE A 148 9.68 3.83 -2.61
CA ILE A 148 10.00 3.79 -1.17
C ILE A 148 11.09 2.75 -0.89
N ARG A 149 11.00 1.56 -1.48
CA ARG A 149 12.00 0.50 -1.28
C ARG A 149 13.40 0.84 -1.78
N LYS A 150 13.54 1.67 -2.82
CA LYS A 150 14.82 2.17 -3.29
C LYS A 150 15.57 3.03 -2.25
N GLY A 151 14.84 3.60 -1.29
CA GLY A 151 15.42 4.33 -0.18
C GLY A 151 16.08 3.44 0.89
N PHE A 152 15.87 2.11 0.85
CA PHE A 152 16.56 1.15 1.71
C PHE A 152 17.82 0.66 1.00
N ILE A 153 18.97 0.88 1.60
CA ILE A 153 20.27 0.65 0.98
C ILE A 153 21.15 -0.27 1.83
N SER A 154 22.16 -0.85 1.22
CA SER A 154 23.24 -1.55 1.93
C SER A 154 24.36 -0.59 2.32
N GLU A 155 25.24 -1.02 3.22
CA GLU A 155 26.54 -0.36 3.41
C GLU A 155 27.42 -0.50 2.17
N ASN A 156 28.43 0.36 2.08
CA ASN A 156 29.41 0.28 1.01
C ASN A 156 30.07 -1.12 0.96
N ASN A 157 30.16 -1.69 -0.23
CA ASN A 157 30.67 -3.04 -0.48
C ASN A 157 29.81 -4.19 0.09
N TRP A 158 28.56 -3.91 0.49
CA TRP A 158 27.60 -4.91 0.92
C TRP A 158 26.45 -4.97 -0.09
N SER A 159 25.65 -6.04 -0.03
CA SER A 159 24.45 -6.22 -0.84
C SER A 159 23.27 -6.56 0.05
N LEU A 160 22.09 -6.02 -0.27
CA LEU A 160 20.84 -6.51 0.26
C LEU A 160 20.45 -7.77 -0.50
N ILE A 161 20.22 -8.86 0.22
CA ILE A 161 19.79 -10.13 -0.35
C ILE A 161 18.43 -10.46 0.22
N SER A 162 17.47 -10.77 -0.65
CA SER A 162 16.13 -11.21 -0.25
C SER A 162 15.97 -12.70 -0.53
N PHE A 163 15.51 -13.45 0.47
CA PHE A 163 15.12 -14.83 0.36
C PHE A 163 13.65 -14.98 0.72
N ASP A 164 12.90 -15.70 -0.11
CA ASP A 164 11.51 -16.01 0.17
C ASP A 164 11.21 -17.46 -0.24
N TYR A 165 10.37 -18.13 0.56
CA TYR A 165 9.89 -19.45 0.23
C TYR A 165 8.78 -19.36 -0.81
N SER A 166 8.98 -19.98 -1.96
CA SER A 166 7.95 -20.02 -3.01
C SER A 166 6.71 -20.79 -2.52
N GLN A 167 5.59 -20.06 -2.39
CA GLN A 167 4.26 -20.61 -2.07
C GLN A 167 4.23 -21.54 -0.84
N ILE A 168 4.98 -21.23 0.22
CA ILE A 168 5.18 -22.13 1.36
C ILE A 168 3.86 -22.54 2.03
N GLU A 169 2.91 -21.63 2.16
CA GLU A 169 1.62 -21.90 2.80
C GLU A 169 0.83 -22.95 2.02
N LEU A 170 0.83 -22.88 0.69
CA LEU A 170 0.15 -23.85 -0.16
C LEU A 170 0.91 -25.20 -0.20
N ARG A 171 2.23 -25.20 -0.06
CA ARG A 171 3.03 -26.43 0.06
C ARG A 171 2.74 -27.14 1.37
N VAL A 172 2.64 -26.39 2.48
CA VAL A 172 2.22 -26.95 3.77
C VAL A 172 0.79 -27.47 3.71
N LEU A 173 -0.12 -26.73 3.06
CA LEU A 173 -1.50 -27.17 2.85
C LEU A 173 -1.53 -28.51 2.06
N ALA A 174 -0.78 -28.63 0.98
CA ALA A 174 -0.69 -29.86 0.20
C ALA A 174 -0.22 -31.05 1.04
N GLU A 175 0.80 -30.84 1.90
CA GLU A 175 1.31 -31.88 2.79
C GLU A 175 0.30 -32.27 3.88
N LEU A 176 -0.38 -31.32 4.49
CA LEU A 176 -1.34 -31.57 5.57
C LEU A 176 -2.65 -32.16 5.05
N SER A 177 -3.17 -31.68 3.93
CA SER A 177 -4.41 -32.19 3.30
C SER A 177 -4.23 -33.53 2.61
N LYS A 178 -2.99 -33.88 2.25
CA LYS A 178 -2.66 -35.03 1.42
C LYS A 178 -3.36 -35.02 0.05
N ASP A 179 -3.73 -33.81 -0.44
CA ASP A 179 -4.36 -33.67 -1.75
C ASP A 179 -3.36 -34.08 -2.86
N GLU A 180 -3.69 -35.14 -3.58
CA GLU A 180 -2.81 -35.74 -4.60
C GLU A 180 -2.55 -34.76 -5.76
N ASN A 181 -3.52 -33.91 -6.13
CA ASN A 181 -3.37 -32.98 -7.24
C ASN A 181 -2.42 -31.84 -6.84
N LEU A 182 -2.53 -31.29 -5.61
CA LEU A 182 -1.62 -30.29 -5.09
C LEU A 182 -0.20 -30.85 -4.97
N ILE A 183 -0.04 -32.03 -4.39
CA ILE A 183 1.25 -32.69 -4.24
C ILE A 183 1.90 -32.97 -5.62
N LEU A 184 1.10 -33.44 -6.58
CA LEU A 184 1.60 -33.73 -7.93
C LEU A 184 1.99 -32.44 -8.68
N ALA A 185 1.24 -31.36 -8.48
CA ALA A 185 1.55 -30.05 -9.07
C ALA A 185 2.93 -29.55 -8.58
N TYR A 186 3.18 -29.61 -7.28
CA TYR A 186 4.47 -29.21 -6.72
C TYR A 186 5.62 -30.14 -7.10
N LYS A 187 5.39 -31.45 -7.16
CA LYS A 187 6.42 -32.39 -7.66
C LYS A 187 6.80 -32.12 -9.12
N LYS A 188 5.90 -31.56 -9.92
CA LYS A 188 6.14 -31.22 -11.33
C LYS A 188 6.55 -29.74 -11.51
N ASP A 189 6.82 -29.04 -10.42
CA ASP A 189 7.20 -27.61 -10.40
C ASP A 189 6.22 -26.69 -11.18
N LYS A 190 4.91 -27.01 -11.09
CA LYS A 190 3.86 -26.23 -11.73
C LYS A 190 3.37 -25.11 -10.80
N ASP A 191 3.13 -23.94 -11.37
CA ASP A 191 2.48 -22.86 -10.66
C ASP A 191 0.99 -23.18 -10.44
N LEU A 192 0.55 -23.19 -9.18
CA LEU A 192 -0.84 -23.47 -8.83
C LEU A 192 -1.80 -22.35 -9.28
N HIS A 193 -1.34 -21.10 -9.32
CA HIS A 193 -2.17 -20.00 -9.81
C HIS A 193 -2.46 -20.17 -11.30
N ASP A 194 -1.44 -20.56 -12.09
CA ASP A 194 -1.59 -20.87 -13.52
C ASP A 194 -2.52 -22.07 -13.74
N LEU A 195 -2.35 -23.14 -12.94
CA LEU A 195 -3.23 -24.32 -13.01
C LEU A 195 -4.69 -23.99 -12.64
N THR A 196 -4.90 -23.11 -11.66
CA THR A 196 -6.22 -22.70 -11.22
C THR A 196 -6.87 -21.81 -12.27
N ALA A 197 -6.14 -20.83 -12.79
CA ALA A 197 -6.61 -19.95 -13.85
C ALA A 197 -7.09 -20.74 -15.07
N ARG A 198 -6.28 -21.70 -15.54
CA ARG A 198 -6.64 -22.58 -16.68
C ARG A 198 -7.83 -23.51 -16.43
N LYS A 199 -8.23 -23.73 -15.18
CA LYS A 199 -9.41 -24.54 -14.86
C LYS A 199 -10.68 -23.69 -14.73
N ILE A 200 -10.54 -22.41 -14.46
CA ILE A 200 -11.66 -21.48 -14.25
C ILE A 200 -12.00 -20.73 -15.54
N PHE A 201 -10.98 -20.38 -16.32
CA PHE A 201 -11.06 -19.67 -17.59
C PHE A 201 -10.62 -20.58 -18.77
#